data_91b505d7f5e4fe295f2fba919813c598
#
_entry.id   91b505d7f5e4fe295f2fba919813c598
#
_cell.length_a   1.000
_cell.length_b   1.000
_cell.length_c   1.000
_cell.angle_alpha   90.00
_cell.angle_beta   90.00
_cell.angle_gamma   90.00
#
_symmetry.space_group_name_H-M   'P 1'
#
loop_
_entity.id
_entity.type
_entity.pdbx_description
1 polymer ?
#
loop_
_entity_poly.entity_id
_entity_poly.type
_entity_poly.pdbx_seq_one_letter_code
_entity_poly.pdbx_strand_id
1 'polypeptide(L)'
;MTLPGRARCNELRKIEAGGLRFNVAIDGPEGMPWLVLSNSLGATLGMWQRQVPAFAQHLRVLRYDTRGHGRSSVPAGPYSIAQLGGDVLRMLDALAIERAHFCGLSLGGTTGIWLGAHAPDRIARLVLCNTAAYFGPPEIMNTRIDTVRRHGIEAIADGVLERWFTPSFRASEPDAVERIRADLLATPVEGYVSCCAALRDLDERSSLAHISSPTQVIGGTYDPAPRPEAARELASLIPNARFAELPAAHLTNLGAEQAFNECVLGFLRHGDGG
;
A
#
# COMPACT_ATOMS: atom_id res chain seq x y z
N MET A 1 6.49 -26.41 -31.67
CA MET A 1 5.63 -26.02 -30.53
C MET A 1 6.53 -25.57 -29.40
N THR A 2 6.85 -24.28 -29.36
CA THR A 2 7.67 -23.67 -28.32
C THR A 2 6.78 -23.44 -27.09
N LEU A 3 7.16 -24.04 -25.97
CA LEU A 3 6.50 -23.83 -24.67
C LEU A 3 6.52 -22.33 -24.33
N PRO A 4 5.42 -21.74 -23.82
CA PRO A 4 5.43 -20.36 -23.39
C PRO A 4 6.45 -20.18 -22.26
N GLY A 5 7.29 -19.14 -22.41
CA GLY A 5 8.37 -18.83 -21.48
C GLY A 5 7.88 -18.75 -20.04
N ARG A 6 8.56 -19.47 -19.14
CA ARG A 6 8.36 -19.34 -17.70
C ARG A 6 8.45 -17.86 -17.34
N ALA A 7 7.37 -17.33 -16.77
CA ALA A 7 7.36 -16.00 -16.17
C ALA A 7 8.59 -15.89 -15.26
N ARG A 8 9.52 -14.99 -15.58
CA ARG A 8 10.64 -14.66 -14.69
C ARG A 8 10.04 -13.90 -13.52
N CYS A 9 9.76 -14.63 -12.44
CA CYS A 9 9.36 -14.03 -11.18
C CYS A 9 10.59 -13.43 -10.48
N ASN A 10 10.43 -12.19 -9.99
CA ASN A 10 11.27 -11.61 -8.94
C ASN A 10 12.63 -11.03 -9.37
N GLU A 11 12.71 -10.23 -10.41
CA GLU A 11 13.88 -9.41 -10.61
C GLU A 11 13.74 -8.08 -9.83
N LEU A 12 14.41 -8.03 -8.66
CA LEU A 12 14.56 -6.76 -7.91
C LEU A 12 15.40 -5.80 -8.76
N ARG A 13 14.86 -4.63 -9.05
CA ARG A 13 15.51 -3.58 -9.85
C ARG A 13 15.60 -2.30 -9.04
N LYS A 14 16.55 -1.47 -9.40
CA LYS A 14 16.60 -0.08 -8.94
C LYS A 14 16.24 0.82 -10.09
N ILE A 15 15.31 1.72 -9.86
CA ILE A 15 14.96 2.77 -10.83
C ILE A 15 15.27 4.13 -10.24
N GLU A 16 15.76 5.02 -11.07
CA GLU A 16 15.94 6.43 -10.73
C GLU A 16 14.72 7.21 -11.16
N ALA A 17 14.09 7.91 -10.23
CA ALA A 17 12.91 8.72 -10.50
C ALA A 17 12.91 9.98 -9.62
N GLY A 18 12.92 11.17 -10.23
CA GLY A 18 12.92 12.43 -9.52
C GLY A 18 14.12 12.65 -8.58
N GLY A 19 15.31 12.14 -8.96
CA GLY A 19 16.54 12.24 -8.16
C GLY A 19 16.62 11.27 -6.98
N LEU A 20 15.65 10.34 -6.84
CA LEU A 20 15.65 9.30 -5.84
C LEU A 20 15.77 7.92 -6.51
N ARG A 21 16.38 6.97 -5.79
CA ARG A 21 16.38 5.56 -6.17
C ARG A 21 15.27 4.82 -5.46
N PHE A 22 14.49 4.08 -6.25
CA PHE A 22 13.46 3.18 -5.73
C PHE A 22 13.83 1.73 -6.00
N ASN A 23 13.74 0.90 -4.97
CA ASN A 23 13.79 -0.55 -5.10
C ASN A 23 12.43 -1.04 -5.57
N VAL A 24 12.40 -1.72 -6.71
CA VAL A 24 11.15 -2.19 -7.31
C VAL A 24 11.25 -3.67 -7.71
N ALA A 25 10.10 -4.32 -7.81
CA ALA A 25 9.94 -5.63 -8.43
C ALA A 25 8.82 -5.55 -9.46
N ILE A 26 9.04 -6.16 -10.63
CA ILE A 26 8.07 -6.23 -11.70
C ILE A 26 7.79 -7.69 -12.01
N ASP A 27 6.53 -8.09 -11.87
CA ASP A 27 6.07 -9.46 -12.07
C ASP A 27 4.96 -9.50 -13.14
N GLY A 28 4.75 -10.65 -13.75
CA GLY A 28 3.71 -10.87 -14.76
C GLY A 28 4.17 -10.59 -16.20
N PRO A 29 3.35 -10.97 -17.22
CA PRO A 29 3.70 -10.84 -18.62
C PRO A 29 3.73 -9.37 -19.09
N GLU A 30 4.57 -9.11 -20.10
CA GLU A 30 4.51 -7.83 -20.83
C GLU A 30 3.19 -7.68 -21.60
N GLY A 31 2.75 -6.43 -21.79
CA GLY A 31 1.50 -6.11 -22.48
C GLY A 31 0.23 -6.25 -21.62
N MET A 32 0.33 -6.79 -20.41
CA MET A 32 -0.81 -6.83 -19.48
C MET A 32 -1.03 -5.47 -18.82
N PRO A 33 -2.28 -5.16 -18.37
CA PRO A 33 -2.57 -3.94 -17.61
C PRO A 33 -1.70 -3.83 -16.36
N TRP A 34 -1.21 -2.63 -16.08
CA TRP A 34 -0.35 -2.38 -14.93
C TRP A 34 -1.14 -2.30 -13.62
N LEU A 35 -0.60 -2.90 -12.57
CA LEU A 35 -1.04 -2.75 -11.19
C LEU A 35 0.14 -2.32 -10.31
N VAL A 36 0.02 -1.18 -9.67
CA VAL A 36 0.97 -0.70 -8.65
C VAL A 36 0.49 -1.13 -7.27
N LEU A 37 1.38 -1.77 -6.48
CA LEU A 37 1.11 -2.16 -5.10
C LEU A 37 1.92 -1.28 -4.14
N SER A 38 1.24 -0.55 -3.26
CA SER A 38 1.82 0.41 -2.31
C SER A 38 1.63 -0.02 -0.85
N ASN A 39 2.71 0.07 -0.07
CA ASN A 39 2.89 -0.60 1.21
C ASN A 39 2.30 0.15 2.39
N SER A 40 2.05 -0.57 3.49
CA SER A 40 1.84 0.01 4.82
C SER A 40 3.12 0.68 5.34
N LEU A 41 2.98 1.63 6.27
CA LEU A 41 4.09 2.26 7.00
C LEU A 41 4.91 1.20 7.75
N GLY A 42 6.22 1.18 7.54
CA GLY A 42 7.12 0.19 8.17
C GLY A 42 7.17 -1.16 7.43
N ALA A 43 6.53 -1.29 6.27
CA ALA A 43 6.60 -2.48 5.44
C ALA A 43 7.41 -2.24 4.16
N THR A 44 7.87 -3.32 3.55
CA THR A 44 8.57 -3.32 2.26
C THR A 44 7.67 -3.89 1.16
N LEU A 45 8.13 -3.85 -0.09
CA LEU A 45 7.47 -4.53 -1.22
C LEU A 45 7.24 -6.03 -0.97
N GLY A 46 7.95 -6.61 0.01
CA GLY A 46 7.82 -7.99 0.43
C GLY A 46 6.47 -8.35 1.03
N MET A 47 5.74 -7.38 1.61
CA MET A 47 4.40 -7.61 2.16
C MET A 47 3.39 -8.13 1.12
N TRP A 48 3.66 -7.89 -0.17
CA TRP A 48 2.81 -8.31 -1.28
C TRP A 48 3.21 -9.64 -1.92
N GLN A 49 4.21 -10.33 -1.37
CA GLN A 49 4.78 -11.53 -1.99
C GLN A 49 3.73 -12.63 -2.22
N ARG A 50 2.75 -12.76 -1.33
CA ARG A 50 1.68 -13.76 -1.44
C ARG A 50 0.64 -13.43 -2.52
N GLN A 51 0.50 -12.15 -2.93
CA GLN A 51 -0.42 -11.71 -3.97
C GLN A 51 0.13 -11.92 -5.38
N VAL A 52 1.47 -11.92 -5.52
CA VAL A 52 2.13 -12.01 -6.82
C VAL A 52 1.69 -13.22 -7.66
N PRO A 53 1.62 -14.46 -7.12
CA PRO A 53 1.23 -15.63 -7.93
C PRO A 53 -0.17 -15.50 -8.55
N ALA A 54 -1.10 -14.85 -7.85
CA ALA A 54 -2.47 -14.65 -8.33
C ALA A 54 -2.55 -13.45 -9.30
N PHE A 55 -1.96 -12.32 -8.93
CA PHE A 55 -2.08 -11.08 -9.69
C PHE A 55 -1.28 -11.13 -10.99
N ALA A 56 -0.08 -11.68 -10.98
CA ALA A 56 0.80 -11.77 -12.14
C ALA A 56 0.30 -12.70 -13.27
N GLN A 57 -0.76 -13.46 -13.05
CA GLN A 57 -1.43 -14.22 -14.12
C GLN A 57 -2.26 -13.31 -15.04
N HIS A 58 -2.66 -12.14 -14.55
CA HIS A 58 -3.62 -11.28 -15.23
C HIS A 58 -3.14 -9.84 -15.41
N LEU A 59 -2.09 -9.45 -14.69
CA LEU A 59 -1.63 -8.07 -14.57
C LEU A 59 -0.09 -8.00 -14.64
N ARG A 60 0.42 -6.86 -15.08
CA ARG A 60 1.82 -6.47 -14.90
C ARG A 60 1.95 -5.77 -13.57
N VAL A 61 2.53 -6.43 -12.57
CA VAL A 61 2.54 -5.98 -11.18
C VAL A 61 3.83 -5.23 -10.87
N LEU A 62 3.73 -3.96 -10.50
CA LEU A 62 4.82 -3.15 -9.97
C LEU A 62 4.69 -3.06 -8.46
N ARG A 63 5.68 -3.59 -7.73
CA ARG A 63 5.83 -3.43 -6.28
C ARG A 63 7.06 -2.57 -6.02
N TYR A 64 7.01 -1.72 -5.01
CA TYR A 64 8.13 -0.83 -4.69
C TYR A 64 8.27 -0.62 -3.18
N ASP A 65 9.50 -0.33 -2.74
CA ASP A 65 9.71 0.20 -1.40
C ASP A 65 9.46 1.70 -1.42
N THR A 66 8.58 2.17 -0.55
CA THR A 66 8.30 3.60 -0.35
C THR A 66 9.58 4.33 0.04
N ARG A 67 9.72 5.63 -0.32
CA ARG A 67 10.84 6.45 0.19
C ARG A 67 10.97 6.27 1.71
N GLY A 68 12.19 6.20 2.20
CA GLY A 68 12.45 5.97 3.62
C GLY A 68 12.29 4.53 4.09
N HIS A 69 11.96 3.57 3.20
CA HIS A 69 11.73 2.16 3.54
C HIS A 69 12.60 1.23 2.68
N GLY A 70 12.84 0.04 3.22
CA GLY A 70 13.49 -1.05 2.53
C GLY A 70 14.83 -0.64 1.90
N ARG A 71 14.95 -0.80 0.58
CA ARG A 71 16.17 -0.47 -0.17
C ARG A 71 16.04 0.79 -1.03
N SER A 72 14.94 1.54 -0.87
CA SER A 72 14.74 2.84 -1.51
C SER A 72 15.50 3.95 -0.80
N SER A 73 15.69 5.09 -1.48
CA SER A 73 16.33 6.28 -0.91
C SER A 73 15.64 6.77 0.35
N VAL A 74 16.45 7.30 1.29
CA VAL A 74 15.99 7.89 2.55
C VAL A 74 16.37 9.39 2.53
N PRO A 75 15.64 10.23 1.81
CA PRO A 75 15.88 11.66 1.82
C PRO A 75 15.53 12.26 3.19
N ALA A 76 16.06 13.44 3.49
CA ALA A 76 15.67 14.17 4.70
C ALA A 76 14.18 14.50 4.70
N GLY A 77 13.52 14.31 5.86
CA GLY A 77 12.09 14.63 6.08
C GLY A 77 11.86 16.05 6.62
N PRO A 78 10.63 16.36 7.04
CA PRO A 78 9.46 15.46 7.02
C PRO A 78 8.92 15.19 5.61
N TYR A 79 8.23 14.05 5.41
CA TYR A 79 7.57 13.79 4.13
C TYR A 79 6.10 14.26 4.16
N SER A 80 5.47 14.30 2.96
CA SER A 80 4.03 14.54 2.79
C SER A 80 3.41 13.47 1.89
N ILE A 81 2.09 13.30 1.97
CA ILE A 81 1.38 12.36 1.07
C ILE A 81 1.50 12.80 -0.39
N ALA A 82 1.52 14.11 -0.66
CA ALA A 82 1.78 14.63 -2.00
C ALA A 82 3.15 14.22 -2.56
N GLN A 83 4.18 14.15 -1.71
CA GLN A 83 5.50 13.64 -2.12
C GLN A 83 5.45 12.14 -2.42
N LEU A 84 4.73 11.34 -1.61
CA LEU A 84 4.58 9.90 -1.84
C LEU A 84 3.80 9.63 -3.14
N GLY A 85 2.71 10.34 -3.39
CA GLY A 85 1.97 10.26 -4.64
C GLY A 85 2.79 10.71 -5.84
N GLY A 86 3.53 11.83 -5.69
CA GLY A 86 4.47 12.32 -6.71
C GLY A 86 5.59 11.31 -7.04
N ASP A 87 6.05 10.52 -6.07
CA ASP A 87 7.00 9.43 -6.33
C ASP A 87 6.41 8.34 -7.22
N VAL A 88 5.17 7.95 -6.95
CA VAL A 88 4.48 6.97 -7.81
C VAL A 88 4.39 7.50 -9.24
N LEU A 89 3.97 8.75 -9.42
CA LEU A 89 3.88 9.36 -10.76
C LEU A 89 5.24 9.36 -11.47
N ARG A 90 6.31 9.76 -10.79
CA ARG A 90 7.68 9.74 -11.34
C ARG A 90 8.16 8.33 -11.68
N MET A 91 7.79 7.33 -10.87
CA MET A 91 8.10 5.92 -11.20
C MET A 91 7.33 5.46 -12.44
N LEU A 92 6.05 5.82 -12.58
CA LEU A 92 5.27 5.53 -13.77
C LEU A 92 5.90 6.18 -15.02
N ASP A 93 6.33 7.44 -14.92
CA ASP A 93 7.00 8.16 -16.03
C ASP A 93 8.32 7.49 -16.41
N ALA A 94 9.16 7.14 -15.42
CA ALA A 94 10.45 6.47 -15.64
C ALA A 94 10.30 5.08 -16.31
N LEU A 95 9.14 4.43 -16.12
CA LEU A 95 8.80 3.13 -16.71
C LEU A 95 7.94 3.25 -17.98
N ALA A 96 7.67 4.48 -18.47
CA ALA A 96 6.79 4.77 -19.61
C ALA A 96 5.38 4.18 -19.44
N ILE A 97 4.84 4.20 -18.20
CA ILE A 97 3.50 3.75 -17.88
C ILE A 97 2.57 4.96 -17.86
N GLU A 98 1.72 5.08 -18.86
CA GLU A 98 0.76 6.20 -18.94
C GLU A 98 -0.32 6.12 -17.87
N ARG A 99 -0.86 4.92 -17.65
CA ARG A 99 -1.97 4.67 -16.73
C ARG A 99 -1.86 3.29 -16.10
N ALA A 100 -2.19 3.18 -14.81
CA ALA A 100 -2.14 1.93 -14.07
C ALA A 100 -3.34 1.77 -13.11
N HIS A 101 -3.68 0.55 -12.77
CA HIS A 101 -4.42 0.27 -11.55
C HIS A 101 -3.52 0.53 -10.34
N PHE A 102 -4.11 0.93 -9.24
CA PHE A 102 -3.38 1.16 -7.99
C PHE A 102 -4.07 0.45 -6.84
N CYS A 103 -3.31 -0.31 -6.06
CA CYS A 103 -3.78 -0.92 -4.81
C CYS A 103 -2.82 -0.53 -3.68
N GLY A 104 -3.34 0.20 -2.70
CA GLY A 104 -2.56 0.67 -1.57
C GLY A 104 -3.15 0.24 -0.24
N LEU A 105 -2.29 -0.15 0.70
CA LEU A 105 -2.68 -0.52 2.05
C LEU A 105 -2.15 0.50 3.05
N SER A 106 -3.01 1.03 3.94
CA SER A 106 -2.67 1.98 5.00
C SER A 106 -1.99 3.24 4.43
N LEU A 107 -0.70 3.49 4.69
CA LEU A 107 0.07 4.58 4.08
C LEU A 107 -0.01 4.54 2.54
N GLY A 108 0.06 3.34 1.96
CA GLY A 108 -0.15 3.16 0.52
C GLY A 108 -1.57 3.51 0.08
N GLY A 109 -2.55 3.25 0.93
CA GLY A 109 -3.95 3.64 0.69
C GLY A 109 -4.14 5.15 0.70
N THR A 110 -3.54 5.89 1.65
CA THR A 110 -3.57 7.37 1.63
C THR A 110 -2.85 7.94 0.41
N THR A 111 -1.76 7.31 -0.01
CA THR A 111 -1.09 7.64 -1.29
C THR A 111 -2.04 7.44 -2.47
N GLY A 112 -2.84 6.37 -2.45
CA GLY A 112 -3.89 6.09 -3.44
C GLY A 112 -5.02 7.13 -3.43
N ILE A 113 -5.48 7.58 -2.26
CA ILE A 113 -6.46 8.66 -2.14
C ILE A 113 -5.94 9.93 -2.83
N TRP A 114 -4.70 10.32 -2.50
CA TRP A 114 -4.07 11.49 -3.13
C TRP A 114 -3.98 11.33 -4.65
N LEU A 115 -3.51 10.18 -5.13
CA LEU A 115 -3.40 9.91 -6.57
C LEU A 115 -4.75 9.97 -7.28
N GLY A 116 -5.79 9.37 -6.70
CA GLY A 116 -7.15 9.39 -7.26
C GLY A 116 -7.74 10.79 -7.35
N ALA A 117 -7.43 11.65 -6.38
CA ALA A 117 -7.94 13.03 -6.32
C ALA A 117 -7.13 14.02 -7.18
N HIS A 118 -5.79 13.86 -7.23
CA HIS A 118 -4.89 14.85 -7.84
C HIS A 118 -4.25 14.42 -9.17
N ALA A 119 -4.38 13.14 -9.54
CA ALA A 119 -3.87 12.60 -10.79
C ALA A 119 -4.83 11.52 -11.38
N PRO A 120 -6.13 11.79 -11.51
CA PRO A 120 -7.13 10.79 -11.91
C PRO A 120 -6.84 10.16 -13.27
N ASP A 121 -6.26 10.89 -14.21
CA ASP A 121 -5.92 10.38 -15.55
C ASP A 121 -4.84 9.29 -15.52
N ARG A 122 -4.03 9.22 -14.46
CA ARG A 122 -2.97 8.22 -14.28
C ARG A 122 -3.47 6.95 -13.60
N ILE A 123 -4.66 6.96 -13.02
CA ILE A 123 -5.23 5.84 -12.25
C ILE A 123 -6.43 5.26 -13.00
N ALA A 124 -6.31 4.01 -13.43
CA ALA A 124 -7.38 3.30 -14.14
C ALA A 124 -8.48 2.82 -13.17
N ARG A 125 -8.07 2.17 -12.09
CA ARG A 125 -8.92 1.70 -10.97
C ARG A 125 -8.14 1.82 -9.69
N LEU A 126 -8.85 2.10 -8.59
CA LEU A 126 -8.26 2.36 -7.29
C LEU A 126 -8.75 1.33 -6.25
N VAL A 127 -7.82 0.69 -5.56
CA VAL A 127 -8.12 -0.19 -4.42
C VAL A 127 -7.47 0.39 -3.18
N LEU A 128 -8.29 0.73 -2.18
CA LEU A 128 -7.90 1.38 -0.94
C LEU A 128 -8.14 0.42 0.24
N CYS A 129 -7.05 -0.09 0.82
CA CYS A 129 -7.13 -1.11 1.86
C CYS A 129 -6.73 -0.55 3.22
N ASN A 130 -7.54 -0.78 4.27
CA ASN A 130 -7.22 -0.47 5.66
C ASN A 130 -6.64 0.95 5.84
N THR A 131 -7.30 1.92 5.25
CA THR A 131 -6.83 3.30 5.17
C THR A 131 -7.94 4.30 5.47
N ALA A 132 -7.57 5.57 5.62
CA ALA A 132 -8.48 6.68 5.85
C ALA A 132 -7.95 7.95 5.20
N ALA A 133 -8.82 8.92 4.98
CA ALA A 133 -8.46 10.27 4.50
C ALA A 133 -7.94 11.18 5.63
N TYR A 134 -8.05 10.74 6.89
CA TYR A 134 -7.60 11.43 8.10
C TYR A 134 -7.36 10.41 9.22
N PHE A 135 -6.23 10.46 9.90
CA PHE A 135 -5.84 9.50 10.95
C PHE A 135 -6.01 10.04 12.38
N GLY A 136 -6.82 11.05 12.56
CA GLY A 136 -7.08 11.63 13.87
C GLY A 136 -6.12 12.77 14.22
N PRO A 137 -6.16 13.24 15.47
CA PRO A 137 -5.40 14.41 15.88
C PRO A 137 -3.89 14.18 15.80
N PRO A 138 -3.10 15.24 15.50
CA PRO A 138 -1.65 15.15 15.28
C PRO A 138 -0.87 14.51 16.43
N GLU A 139 -1.37 14.59 17.65
CA GLU A 139 -0.75 14.06 18.87
C GLU A 139 -0.49 12.55 18.81
N ILE A 140 -1.36 11.81 18.10
CA ILE A 140 -1.19 10.35 17.92
C ILE A 140 0.12 10.06 17.20
N MET A 141 0.36 10.76 16.08
CA MET A 141 1.58 10.56 15.30
C MET A 141 2.80 11.22 15.96
N ASN A 142 2.63 12.37 16.64
CA ASN A 142 3.70 13.00 17.39
C ASN A 142 4.24 12.07 18.49
N THR A 143 3.36 11.44 19.26
CA THR A 143 3.76 10.45 20.28
C THR A 143 4.55 9.30 19.67
N ARG A 144 4.11 8.79 18.51
CA ARG A 144 4.81 7.72 17.80
C ARG A 144 6.18 8.17 17.29
N ILE A 145 6.27 9.36 16.69
CA ILE A 145 7.52 9.97 16.21
C ILE A 145 8.51 10.10 17.37
N ASP A 146 8.07 10.65 18.50
CA ASP A 146 8.90 10.85 19.68
C ASP A 146 9.39 9.52 20.26
N THR A 147 8.52 8.51 20.34
CA THR A 147 8.89 7.17 20.82
C THR A 147 9.95 6.56 19.93
N VAL A 148 9.75 6.57 18.60
CA VAL A 148 10.69 5.97 17.65
C VAL A 148 12.03 6.73 17.62
N ARG A 149 12.01 8.05 17.68
CA ARG A 149 13.25 8.84 17.75
C ARG A 149 14.08 8.57 19.00
N ARG A 150 13.43 8.36 20.13
CA ARG A 150 14.12 8.13 21.42
C ARG A 150 14.54 6.69 21.64
N HIS A 151 13.75 5.75 21.17
CA HIS A 151 13.86 4.35 21.58
C HIS A 151 13.95 3.35 20.42
N GLY A 152 14.00 3.85 19.17
CA GLY A 152 14.02 2.99 17.99
C GLY A 152 12.66 2.41 17.63
N ILE A 153 12.62 1.72 16.50
CA ILE A 153 11.41 1.04 16.01
C ILE A 153 11.05 -0.16 16.90
N GLU A 154 12.03 -0.75 17.56
CA GLU A 154 11.87 -1.85 18.50
C GLU A 154 10.85 -1.53 19.60
N ALA A 155 10.82 -0.28 20.08
CA ALA A 155 9.91 0.17 21.14
C ALA A 155 8.42 0.10 20.75
N ILE A 156 8.11 0.06 19.45
CA ILE A 156 6.74 0.02 18.95
C ILE A 156 6.41 -1.29 18.22
N ALA A 157 7.40 -2.12 17.93
CA ALA A 157 7.25 -3.26 17.01
C ALA A 157 6.16 -4.24 17.44
N ASP A 158 6.14 -4.64 18.71
CA ASP A 158 5.16 -5.62 19.20
C ASP A 158 3.73 -5.07 19.11
N GLY A 159 3.50 -3.82 19.52
CA GLY A 159 2.18 -3.19 19.38
C GLY A 159 1.75 -2.96 17.93
N VAL A 160 2.69 -2.79 16.99
CA VAL A 160 2.42 -2.72 15.57
C VAL A 160 1.97 -4.09 15.05
N LEU A 161 2.68 -5.17 15.40
CA LEU A 161 2.34 -6.53 14.98
C LEU A 161 1.00 -7.00 15.57
N GLU A 162 0.69 -6.64 16.82
CA GLU A 162 -0.60 -6.92 17.44
C GLU A 162 -1.77 -6.26 16.70
N ARG A 163 -1.56 -5.06 16.19
CA ARG A 163 -2.55 -4.37 15.34
C ARG A 163 -2.63 -4.97 13.95
N TRP A 164 -1.49 -5.41 13.38
CA TRP A 164 -1.43 -5.90 12.01
C TRP A 164 -2.03 -7.28 11.82
N PHE A 165 -1.97 -8.13 12.84
CA PHE A 165 -2.36 -9.52 12.77
C PHE A 165 -3.28 -9.93 13.93
N THR A 166 -4.29 -10.74 13.64
CA THR A 166 -5.10 -11.37 14.69
C THR A 166 -4.27 -12.34 15.53
N PRO A 167 -4.64 -12.62 16.80
CA PRO A 167 -3.95 -13.64 17.61
C PRO A 167 -3.89 -15.00 16.92
N SER A 168 -4.98 -15.41 16.24
CA SER A 168 -5.04 -16.68 15.50
C SER A 168 -4.03 -16.71 14.35
N PHE A 169 -3.92 -15.65 13.56
CA PHE A 169 -2.94 -15.58 12.48
C PHE A 169 -1.51 -15.64 13.03
N ARG A 170 -1.22 -14.91 14.11
CA ARG A 170 0.12 -14.95 14.75
C ARG A 170 0.51 -16.35 15.23
N ALA A 171 -0.47 -17.12 15.70
CA ALA A 171 -0.24 -18.49 16.16
C ALA A 171 -0.08 -19.49 14.99
N SER A 172 -0.84 -19.33 13.90
CA SER A 172 -0.80 -20.27 12.75
C SER A 172 0.31 -19.96 11.74
N GLU A 173 0.77 -18.70 11.64
CA GLU A 173 1.69 -18.21 10.62
C GLU A 173 2.90 -17.46 11.21
N PRO A 174 3.61 -18.05 12.22
CA PRO A 174 4.68 -17.36 12.94
C PRO A 174 5.82 -16.90 12.02
N ASP A 175 6.17 -17.69 10.99
CA ASP A 175 7.23 -17.35 10.03
C ASP A 175 6.84 -16.16 9.15
N ALA A 176 5.56 -16.02 8.81
CA ALA A 176 5.08 -14.87 8.05
C ALA A 176 5.13 -13.60 8.91
N VAL A 177 4.74 -13.70 10.17
CA VAL A 177 4.79 -12.59 11.14
C VAL A 177 6.23 -12.16 11.36
N GLU A 178 7.17 -13.10 11.54
CA GLU A 178 8.58 -12.77 11.78
C GLU A 178 9.24 -12.11 10.57
N ARG A 179 8.92 -12.53 9.35
CA ARG A 179 9.41 -11.82 8.14
C ARG A 179 8.94 -10.36 8.11
N ILE A 180 7.67 -10.11 8.41
CA ILE A 180 7.12 -8.74 8.45
C ILE A 180 7.73 -7.96 9.62
N ARG A 181 7.98 -8.61 10.78
CA ARG A 181 8.68 -8.02 11.91
C ARG A 181 10.10 -7.58 11.53
N ALA A 182 10.83 -8.44 10.84
CA ALA A 182 12.18 -8.15 10.38
C ALA A 182 12.21 -6.94 9.42
N ASP A 183 11.27 -6.85 8.48
CA ASP A 183 11.12 -5.70 7.58
C ASP A 183 10.83 -4.41 8.34
N LEU A 184 9.93 -4.46 9.34
CA LEU A 184 9.61 -3.32 10.20
C LEU A 184 10.84 -2.83 10.95
N LEU A 185 11.57 -3.74 11.61
CA LEU A 185 12.77 -3.42 12.40
C LEU A 185 13.91 -2.89 11.54
N ALA A 186 14.02 -3.34 10.29
CA ALA A 186 15.03 -2.88 9.33
C ALA A 186 14.69 -1.51 8.71
N THR A 187 13.50 -0.95 8.97
CA THR A 187 13.11 0.35 8.41
C THR A 187 13.96 1.48 9.03
N PRO A 188 14.59 2.35 8.23
CA PRO A 188 15.34 3.47 8.74
C PRO A 188 14.46 4.41 9.60
N VAL A 189 14.92 4.75 10.81
CA VAL A 189 14.18 5.60 11.76
C VAL A 189 13.74 6.90 11.09
N GLU A 190 14.65 7.59 10.38
CA GLU A 190 14.31 8.85 9.70
C GLU A 190 13.22 8.67 8.64
N GLY A 191 13.25 7.59 7.87
CA GLY A 191 12.22 7.26 6.89
C GLY A 191 10.88 7.00 7.55
N TYR A 192 10.88 6.20 8.62
CA TYR A 192 9.67 5.87 9.38
C TYR A 192 9.01 7.12 9.98
N VAL A 193 9.77 7.94 10.71
CA VAL A 193 9.22 9.15 11.37
C VAL A 193 8.81 10.21 10.36
N SER A 194 9.48 10.30 9.22
CA SER A 194 9.10 11.22 8.14
C SER A 194 7.77 10.80 7.49
N CYS A 195 7.51 9.50 7.33
CA CYS A 195 6.20 9.01 6.89
C CYS A 195 5.13 9.16 7.99
N CYS A 196 5.48 9.04 9.28
CA CYS A 196 4.55 9.39 10.37
C CYS A 196 4.14 10.86 10.29
N ALA A 197 5.06 11.77 9.95
CA ALA A 197 4.74 13.18 9.74
C ALA A 197 3.78 13.37 8.56
N ALA A 198 3.95 12.62 7.46
CA ALA A 198 3.02 12.65 6.34
C ALA A 198 1.59 12.23 6.75
N LEU A 199 1.46 11.20 7.62
CA LEU A 199 0.16 10.78 8.16
C LEU A 199 -0.40 11.75 9.21
N ARG A 200 0.46 12.41 9.99
CA ARG A 200 0.07 13.45 10.95
C ARG A 200 -0.60 14.64 10.27
N ASP A 201 -0.01 15.06 9.16
CA ASP A 201 -0.39 16.27 8.44
C ASP A 201 -1.44 15.99 7.33
N LEU A 202 -1.86 14.72 7.20
CA LEU A 202 -2.86 14.29 6.24
C LEU A 202 -4.26 14.79 6.61
N ASP A 203 -4.91 15.49 5.67
CA ASP A 203 -6.36 15.69 5.64
C ASP A 203 -6.84 15.77 4.19
N GLU A 204 -7.22 14.63 3.63
CA GLU A 204 -7.75 14.51 2.26
C GLU A 204 -9.27 14.36 2.23
N ARG A 205 -9.98 14.66 3.33
CA ARG A 205 -11.43 14.49 3.39
C ARG A 205 -12.17 15.33 2.35
N SER A 206 -11.71 16.54 2.09
CA SER A 206 -12.29 17.43 1.07
C SER A 206 -12.00 17.00 -0.37
N SER A 207 -10.96 16.17 -0.58
CA SER A 207 -10.53 15.73 -1.90
C SER A 207 -11.25 14.46 -2.37
N LEU A 208 -11.96 13.75 -1.47
CA LEU A 208 -12.58 12.46 -1.77
C LEU A 208 -13.61 12.53 -2.89
N ALA A 209 -14.39 13.62 -2.95
CA ALA A 209 -15.39 13.84 -3.98
C ALA A 209 -14.79 14.04 -5.40
N HIS A 210 -13.50 14.32 -5.50
CA HIS A 210 -12.79 14.49 -6.77
C HIS A 210 -12.24 13.16 -7.33
N ILE A 211 -12.32 12.06 -6.59
CA ILE A 211 -11.88 10.74 -7.06
C ILE A 211 -12.90 10.24 -8.08
N SER A 212 -12.53 10.30 -9.35
CA SER A 212 -13.39 9.85 -10.47
C SER A 212 -13.11 8.41 -10.91
N SER A 213 -11.96 7.86 -10.55
CA SER A 213 -11.60 6.47 -10.87
C SER A 213 -12.54 5.49 -10.15
N PRO A 214 -13.01 4.42 -10.81
CA PRO A 214 -13.72 3.35 -10.11
C PRO A 214 -12.89 2.88 -8.90
N THR A 215 -13.53 2.85 -7.72
CA THR A 215 -12.83 2.61 -6.45
C THR A 215 -13.43 1.44 -5.68
N GLN A 216 -12.56 0.56 -5.19
CA GLN A 216 -12.88 -0.47 -4.19
C GLN A 216 -12.21 -0.11 -2.88
N VAL A 217 -12.99 0.03 -1.81
CA VAL A 217 -12.47 0.17 -0.45
C VAL A 217 -12.56 -1.18 0.25
N ILE A 218 -11.48 -1.59 0.94
CA ILE A 218 -11.41 -2.83 1.70
C ILE A 218 -11.08 -2.49 3.16
N GLY A 219 -11.89 -2.98 4.09
CA GLY A 219 -11.65 -2.90 5.52
C GLY A 219 -11.42 -4.28 6.14
N GLY A 220 -10.63 -4.36 7.19
CA GLY A 220 -10.47 -5.57 7.99
C GLY A 220 -11.43 -5.57 9.17
N THR A 221 -12.21 -6.63 9.36
CA THR A 221 -13.17 -6.77 10.48
C THR A 221 -12.53 -6.56 11.86
N TYR A 222 -11.25 -6.95 11.98
CA TYR A 222 -10.51 -6.90 13.24
C TYR A 222 -9.42 -5.80 13.25
N ASP A 223 -9.46 -4.86 12.30
CA ASP A 223 -8.53 -3.74 12.28
C ASP A 223 -8.89 -2.72 13.37
N PRO A 224 -8.05 -2.49 14.36
CA PRO A 224 -8.35 -1.52 15.41
C PRO A 224 -8.15 -0.06 14.98
N ALA A 225 -7.39 0.19 13.89
CA ALA A 225 -7.09 1.54 13.39
C ALA A 225 -6.49 1.54 11.97
N PRO A 226 -7.25 1.95 10.94
CA PRO A 226 -8.63 2.42 10.99
C PRO A 226 -9.62 1.27 11.18
N ARG A 227 -10.66 1.49 11.98
CA ARG A 227 -11.74 0.51 12.16
C ARG A 227 -12.54 0.31 10.87
N PRO A 228 -13.23 -0.82 10.68
CA PRO A 228 -14.01 -1.09 9.47
C PRO A 228 -15.08 -0.03 9.19
N GLU A 229 -15.62 0.64 10.24
CA GLU A 229 -16.55 1.76 10.08
C GLU A 229 -15.92 2.94 9.32
N ALA A 230 -14.65 3.26 9.60
CA ALA A 230 -13.94 4.33 8.89
C ALA A 230 -13.72 3.99 7.42
N ALA A 231 -13.45 2.71 7.11
CA ALA A 231 -13.35 2.26 5.71
C ALA A 231 -14.70 2.32 5.00
N ARG A 232 -15.80 2.00 5.69
CA ARG A 232 -17.17 2.12 5.16
C ARG A 232 -17.54 3.58 4.93
N GLU A 233 -17.20 4.47 5.85
CA GLU A 233 -17.36 5.91 5.71
C GLU A 233 -16.56 6.43 4.51
N LEU A 234 -15.28 6.05 4.39
CA LEU A 234 -14.44 6.41 3.24
C LEU A 234 -15.11 6.02 1.92
N ALA A 235 -15.65 4.80 1.81
CA ALA A 235 -16.35 4.36 0.62
C ALA A 235 -17.61 5.19 0.33
N SER A 236 -18.33 5.64 1.35
CA SER A 236 -19.54 6.45 1.17
C SER A 236 -19.27 7.87 0.66
N LEU A 237 -18.05 8.38 0.89
CA LEU A 237 -17.62 9.73 0.49
C LEU A 237 -16.96 9.79 -0.90
N ILE A 238 -16.57 8.65 -1.46
CA ILE A 238 -15.99 8.56 -2.80
C ILE A 238 -17.10 8.20 -3.80
N PRO A 239 -17.29 8.96 -4.89
CA PRO A 239 -18.31 8.68 -5.88
C PRO A 239 -18.20 7.26 -6.46
N ASN A 240 -19.31 6.52 -6.45
CA ASN A 240 -19.41 5.16 -6.99
C ASN A 240 -18.41 4.13 -6.41
N ALA A 241 -17.86 4.38 -5.23
CA ALA A 241 -17.00 3.41 -4.58
C ALA A 241 -17.78 2.20 -4.08
N ARG A 242 -17.13 1.04 -4.11
CA ARG A 242 -17.60 -0.20 -3.51
C ARG A 242 -16.90 -0.44 -2.20
N PHE A 243 -17.57 -1.08 -1.26
CA PHE A 243 -16.98 -1.50 0.02
C PHE A 243 -16.99 -3.03 0.15
N ALA A 244 -15.91 -3.57 0.68
CA ALA A 244 -15.79 -4.95 1.11
C ALA A 244 -15.15 -5.02 2.49
N GLU A 245 -15.65 -5.92 3.33
CA GLU A 245 -15.09 -6.20 4.65
C GLU A 245 -14.54 -7.63 4.67
N LEU A 246 -13.28 -7.79 5.09
CA LEU A 246 -12.60 -9.08 5.11
C LEU A 246 -12.25 -9.51 6.54
N PRO A 247 -12.28 -10.81 6.86
CA PRO A 247 -12.06 -11.33 8.22
C PRO A 247 -10.57 -11.33 8.61
N ALA A 248 -9.96 -10.15 8.66
CA ALA A 248 -8.56 -9.93 8.99
C ALA A 248 -8.38 -8.66 9.84
N ALA A 249 -7.19 -8.53 10.42
CA ALA A 249 -6.75 -7.29 11.05
C ALA A 249 -6.18 -6.31 9.98
N HIS A 250 -5.20 -5.46 10.33
CA HIS A 250 -4.72 -4.38 9.46
C HIS A 250 -4.08 -4.84 8.15
N LEU A 251 -3.28 -5.91 8.15
CA LEU A 251 -2.73 -6.47 6.91
C LEU A 251 -3.69 -7.50 6.29
N THR A 252 -4.82 -7.01 5.73
CA THR A 252 -5.87 -7.86 5.14
C THR A 252 -5.35 -8.74 4.00
N ASN A 253 -4.35 -8.26 3.25
CA ASN A 253 -3.70 -9.00 2.17
C ASN A 253 -2.98 -10.27 2.65
N LEU A 254 -2.55 -10.32 3.91
CA LEU A 254 -1.94 -11.50 4.53
C LEU A 254 -2.96 -12.28 5.37
N GLY A 255 -3.73 -11.56 6.20
CA GLY A 255 -4.67 -12.18 7.15
C GLY A 255 -5.86 -12.87 6.50
N ALA A 256 -6.26 -12.44 5.30
CA ALA A 256 -7.36 -13.02 4.52
C ALA A 256 -6.95 -13.16 3.05
N GLU A 257 -5.79 -13.78 2.79
CA GLU A 257 -5.10 -13.80 1.50
C GLU A 257 -6.01 -14.16 0.32
N GLN A 258 -6.72 -15.29 0.40
CA GLN A 258 -7.56 -15.74 -0.69
C GLN A 258 -8.71 -14.76 -0.97
N ALA A 259 -9.46 -14.38 0.06
CA ALA A 259 -10.58 -13.44 -0.07
C ALA A 259 -10.11 -12.05 -0.57
N PHE A 260 -8.93 -11.60 -0.13
CA PHE A 260 -8.30 -10.39 -0.62
C PHE A 260 -7.99 -10.47 -2.12
N ASN A 261 -7.33 -11.55 -2.55
CA ASN A 261 -6.99 -11.75 -3.95
C ASN A 261 -8.23 -11.81 -4.85
N GLU A 262 -9.26 -12.54 -4.44
CA GLU A 262 -10.54 -12.64 -5.15
C GLU A 262 -11.24 -11.28 -5.25
N CYS A 263 -11.30 -10.53 -4.15
CA CYS A 263 -11.91 -9.20 -4.10
C CYS A 263 -11.21 -8.22 -5.05
N VAL A 264 -9.87 -8.14 -4.98
CA VAL A 264 -9.08 -7.23 -5.82
C VAL A 264 -9.15 -7.63 -7.29
N LEU A 265 -8.90 -8.89 -7.63
CA LEU A 265 -8.96 -9.35 -9.02
C LEU A 265 -10.36 -9.25 -9.60
N GLY A 266 -11.39 -9.60 -8.83
CA GLY A 266 -12.79 -9.45 -9.23
C GLY A 266 -13.11 -7.99 -9.59
N PHE A 267 -12.67 -7.03 -8.77
CA PHE A 267 -12.87 -5.62 -9.05
C PHE A 267 -12.05 -5.11 -10.25
N LEU A 268 -10.78 -5.51 -10.37
CA LEU A 268 -9.91 -5.01 -11.43
C LEU A 268 -10.28 -5.55 -12.83
N ARG A 269 -10.86 -6.76 -12.93
CA ARG A 269 -11.20 -7.43 -14.18
C ARG A 269 -12.59 -7.11 -14.73
N HIS A 270 -13.57 -6.77 -13.89
CA HIS A 270 -14.99 -6.60 -14.26
C HIS A 270 -15.32 -5.22 -14.85
N GLY A 271 -14.44 -4.60 -15.60
CA GLY A 271 -14.66 -3.28 -16.17
C GLY A 271 -14.24 -3.07 -17.62
N ASP A 272 -13.73 -4.10 -18.29
CA ASP A 272 -13.31 -4.01 -19.70
C ASP A 272 -14.40 -4.53 -20.65
N GLY A 273 -15.63 -4.69 -20.17
CA GLY A 273 -16.78 -5.18 -20.94
C GLY A 273 -18.02 -4.36 -20.67
N GLY A 274 -18.12 -3.17 -21.31
CA GLY A 274 -19.29 -2.34 -21.36
C GLY A 274 -19.13 -1.27 -22.43
#